data_9df8908920ed8ce52334f48b837a9120
#
_entry.id   9df8908920ed8ce52334f48b837a9120
#
_cell.length_a   1.000
_cell.length_b   1.000
_cell.length_c   1.000
_cell.angle_alpha   90.00
_cell.angle_beta   90.00
_cell.angle_gamma   90.00
#
_symmetry.space_group_name_H-M   'P 1'
#
loop_
_entity.id
_entity.type
_entity.pdbx_description
1 polymer ?
#
loop_
_entity_poly.entity_id
_entity_poly.type
_entity_poly.pdbx_seq_one_letter_code
_entity_poly.pdbx_strand_id
1 'polypeptide(L)' 'MLELRPNCERCDCDLPPASPDARICTFECTFCADCIDHHLLGVCPNCGGNFVPRPIRPANKLEKNPPSTVRIRAK' A
#
# COMPACT_ATOMS: atom_id res chain seq x y z
N MET A 1 -9.11 -11.09 -0.36
CA MET A 1 -7.76 -11.12 0.23
C MET A 1 -7.03 -9.84 -0.09
N LEU A 2 -6.23 -9.35 0.83
CA LEU A 2 -5.41 -8.15 0.61
C LEU A 2 -4.46 -8.36 -0.58
N GLU A 3 -4.44 -7.41 -1.52
CA GLU A 3 -3.68 -7.55 -2.77
C GLU A 3 -2.17 -7.42 -2.61
N LEU A 4 -1.70 -6.66 -1.63
CA LEU A 4 -0.28 -6.33 -1.46
C LEU A 4 0.27 -5.66 -2.72
N ARG A 5 -0.28 -4.50 -3.06
CA ARG A 5 0.14 -3.74 -4.24
C ARG A 5 1.62 -3.38 -4.16
N PRO A 6 2.35 -3.45 -5.29
CA PRO A 6 3.82 -3.38 -5.28
C PRO A 6 4.40 -1.98 -5.17
N ASN A 7 3.59 -0.93 -5.20
CA ASN A 7 4.08 0.44 -5.27
C ASN A 7 3.21 1.44 -4.52
N CYS A 8 3.81 2.57 -4.18
CA CYS A 8 3.07 3.73 -3.71
C CYS A 8 2.32 4.35 -4.90
N GLU A 9 1.01 4.54 -4.76
CA GLU A 9 0.18 5.05 -5.85
C GLU A 9 0.43 6.53 -6.17
N ARG A 10 1.18 7.23 -5.33
CA ARG A 10 1.51 8.64 -5.56
C ARG A 10 2.91 8.82 -6.15
N CYS A 11 3.95 8.35 -5.48
CA CYS A 11 5.34 8.54 -5.90
C CYS A 11 5.91 7.36 -6.69
N ASP A 12 5.17 6.27 -6.76
CA ASP A 12 5.54 5.04 -7.48
C ASP A 12 6.78 4.32 -6.91
N CYS A 13 7.17 4.61 -5.67
CA CYS A 13 8.26 3.87 -5.05
C CYS A 13 7.84 2.43 -4.80
N ASP A 14 8.79 1.52 -4.81
CA ASP A 14 8.51 0.11 -4.55
C ASP A 14 8.14 -0.11 -3.09
N LEU A 15 7.09 -0.90 -2.87
CA LEU A 15 6.63 -1.30 -1.56
C LEU A 15 6.51 -2.83 -1.52
N PRO A 16 7.65 -3.52 -1.27
CA PRO A 16 7.62 -4.99 -1.20
C PRO A 16 6.70 -5.48 -0.09
N PRO A 17 6.26 -6.75 -0.14
CA PRO A 17 5.27 -7.27 0.82
C PRO A 17 5.64 -7.10 2.29
N ALA A 18 6.94 -7.11 2.60
CA ALA A 18 7.44 -6.97 3.96
C ALA A 18 7.79 -5.53 4.34
N SER A 19 7.50 -4.54 3.48
CA SER A 19 7.85 -3.16 3.75
C SER A 19 7.09 -2.60 4.95
N PRO A 20 7.77 -2.02 5.94
CA PRO A 20 7.11 -1.37 7.07
C PRO A 20 6.53 -0.01 6.71
N ASP A 21 6.87 0.52 5.53
CA ASP A 21 6.44 1.85 5.09
C ASP A 21 5.12 1.86 4.34
N ALA A 22 4.59 0.70 3.99
CA ALA A 22 3.34 0.61 3.24
C ALA A 22 2.14 0.90 4.15
N ARG A 23 1.23 1.72 3.66
CA ARG A 23 -0.03 2.06 4.34
C ARG A 23 -1.19 1.81 3.39
N ILE A 24 -2.34 1.43 3.94
CA ILE A 24 -3.54 1.17 3.15
C ILE A 24 -4.75 1.87 3.74
N CYS A 25 -5.71 2.19 2.87
CA CYS A 25 -7.03 2.68 3.29
C CYS A 25 -8.02 1.51 3.28
N THR A 26 -9.31 1.79 3.47
CA THR A 26 -10.34 0.74 3.51
C THR A 26 -10.55 0.05 2.16
N PHE A 27 -10.15 0.68 1.06
CA PHE A 27 -10.21 0.11 -0.29
C PHE A 27 -8.86 -0.42 -0.76
N GLU A 28 -7.91 -0.59 0.17
CA GLU A 28 -6.56 -1.08 -0.11
C GLU A 28 -5.72 -0.17 -1.01
N CYS A 29 -6.11 1.09 -1.18
CA CYS A 29 -5.27 2.07 -1.85
C CYS A 29 -3.95 2.17 -1.07
N THR A 30 -2.82 1.99 -1.76
CA THR A 30 -1.52 1.81 -1.14
C THR A 30 -0.62 3.02 -1.36
N PHE A 31 -0.06 3.53 -0.27
CA PHE A 31 0.85 4.68 -0.31
C PHE A 31 1.98 4.45 0.69
N CYS A 32 3.13 5.08 0.44
CA CYS A 32 4.21 5.01 1.40
C CYS A 32 3.94 6.00 2.55
N ALA A 33 4.51 5.71 3.72
CA ALA A 33 4.33 6.56 4.89
C ALA A 33 4.76 8.00 4.65
N ASP A 34 5.84 8.20 3.89
CA ASP A 34 6.37 9.51 3.56
C ASP A 34 5.35 10.37 2.78
N CYS A 35 4.73 9.79 1.76
CA CYS A 35 3.69 10.49 0.99
C CYS A 35 2.49 10.84 1.87
N ILE A 36 2.08 9.92 2.75
CA ILE A 36 0.94 10.15 3.63
C ILE A 36 1.22 11.29 4.59
N ASP A 37 2.41 11.29 5.20
CA ASP A 37 2.76 12.30 6.21
C ASP A 37 2.99 13.68 5.62
N HIS A 38 3.59 13.77 4.43
CA HIS A 38 4.04 15.03 3.86
C HIS A 38 3.18 15.59 2.73
N HIS A 39 2.39 14.74 2.08
CA HIS A 39 1.61 15.15 0.91
C HIS A 39 0.11 14.89 1.04
N LEU A 40 -0.27 13.75 1.60
CA LEU A 40 -1.68 13.38 1.71
C LEU A 40 -2.30 13.77 3.04
N LEU A 41 -1.48 14.07 4.03
CA LEU A 41 -1.90 14.49 5.38
C LEU A 41 -2.91 13.53 6.02
N GLY A 42 -2.70 12.22 5.79
CA GLY A 42 -3.51 11.18 6.37
C GLY A 42 -4.85 10.92 5.68
N VAL A 43 -5.09 11.54 4.53
CA VAL A 43 -6.36 11.37 3.79
C VAL A 43 -6.10 10.72 2.44
N CYS A 44 -6.81 9.62 2.16
CA CYS A 44 -6.68 8.93 0.88
C CYS A 44 -7.28 9.78 -0.25
N PRO A 45 -6.50 10.07 -1.32
CA PRO A 45 -7.01 10.89 -2.41
C PRO A 45 -8.06 10.18 -3.27
N ASN A 46 -8.16 8.85 -3.17
CA ASN A 46 -9.12 8.08 -3.96
C ASN A 46 -10.46 7.90 -3.24
N CYS A 47 -10.43 7.63 -1.94
CA CYS A 47 -11.66 7.32 -1.20
C CYS A 47 -11.98 8.30 -0.05
N GLY A 48 -11.04 9.15 0.33
CA GLY A 48 -11.24 10.11 1.42
C GLY A 48 -11.09 9.54 2.82
N GLY A 49 -10.75 8.25 2.94
CA GLY A 49 -10.56 7.62 4.23
C GLY A 49 -9.18 7.83 4.82
N ASN A 50 -8.96 7.28 6.01
CA ASN A 50 -7.66 7.33 6.67
C ASN A 50 -6.84 6.10 6.33
N PHE A 51 -5.63 6.02 6.90
CA PHE A 51 -4.68 4.94 6.62
C PHE A 51 -4.27 4.18 7.87
N VAL A 52 -3.88 2.92 7.67
CA VAL A 52 -3.27 2.08 8.71
C VAL A 52 -2.04 1.40 8.12
N PRO A 53 -1.08 0.95 8.97
CA PRO A 53 0.03 0.14 8.47
C PRO A 53 -0.48 -1.12 7.77
N ARG A 54 0.11 -1.43 6.63
CA ARG A 54 -0.30 -2.63 5.88
C ARG A 54 0.21 -3.89 6.60
N PRO A 55 -0.67 -4.87 6.85
CA PRO A 55 -0.24 -6.15 7.43
C PRO A 55 0.80 -6.83 6.56
N ILE A 56 1.76 -7.50 7.20
CA ILE A 56 2.82 -8.21 6.50
C ILE A 56 2.44 -9.68 6.42
N ARG A 57 2.33 -10.20 5.19
CA ARG A 57 2.01 -11.61 4.97
C ARG A 57 3.26 -12.45 5.23
N PRO A 58 3.18 -13.51 6.05
CA PRO A 58 4.34 -14.38 6.31
C PRO A 58 4.88 -14.99 5.03
N ALA A 59 6.21 -15.21 4.97
CA ALA A 59 6.87 -15.75 3.79
C ALA A 59 6.28 -17.10 3.35
N ASN A 60 5.92 -17.96 4.31
CA ASN A 60 5.33 -19.27 3.99
C ASN A 60 3.94 -19.16 3.35
N LYS A 61 3.26 -18.04 3.52
CA LYS A 61 1.97 -17.79 2.88
C LYS A 61 2.12 -17.10 1.52
N LEU A 62 3.22 -16.38 1.30
CA LEU A 62 3.49 -15.73 0.03
C LEU A 62 3.71 -16.72 -1.11
N GLU A 63 4.16 -17.95 -0.79
CA GLU A 63 4.36 -18.98 -1.80
C GLU A 63 3.06 -19.35 -2.53
N LYS A 64 1.95 -19.41 -1.81
CA LYS A 64 0.63 -19.74 -2.37
C LYS A 64 -0.23 -18.53 -2.64
N ASN A 65 0.08 -17.42 -2.00
CA ASN A 65 -0.69 -16.18 -2.11
C ASN A 65 0.28 -15.03 -2.38
N PRO A 66 0.87 -14.97 -3.60
CA PRO A 66 1.88 -13.96 -3.91
C PRO A 66 1.29 -12.55 -3.92
N PRO A 67 2.14 -11.52 -3.75
CA PRO A 67 1.68 -10.13 -3.85
C PRO A 67 1.29 -9.79 -5.28
N SER A 68 0.51 -8.72 -5.43
CA SER A 68 0.16 -8.21 -6.75
C SER A 68 1.42 -7.71 -7.46
N THR A 69 1.48 -7.93 -8.77
CA THR A 69 2.54 -7.39 -9.64
C THR A 69 2.02 -6.22 -10.48
N VAL A 70 0.76 -5.87 -10.34
CA VAL A 70 0.14 -4.78 -11.12
C VAL A 70 0.37 -3.46 -10.41
N ARG A 71 1.12 -2.56 -11.06
CA ARG A 71 1.37 -1.22 -10.52
C ARG A 71 0.19 -0.33 -10.81
N ILE A 72 -0.31 0.34 -9.77
CA ILE A 72 -1.48 1.22 -9.84
C ILE A 72 -1.06 2.62 -9.42
N ARG A 73 -1.57 3.64 -10.11
CA ARG A 73 -1.32 5.04 -9.77
C ARG A 73 -2.60 5.71 -9.30
N ALA A 74 -2.50 6.61 -8.34
CA ALA A 74 -3.63 7.40 -7.87
C ALA A 74 -4.08 8.36 -8.97
N LYS A 75 -5.37 8.67 -8.94
CA LYS A 75 -5.97 9.62 -9.88
C LYS A 75 -5.58 11.06 -9.57
#